data_11eddfead0135173811f0d420b96e2f0
#
_entry.id   11eddfead0135173811f0d420b96e2f0
#
_cell.length_a   1.000
_cell.length_b   1.000
_cell.length_c   1.000
_cell.angle_alpha   90.00
_cell.angle_beta   90.00
_cell.angle_gamma   90.00
#
_symmetry.space_group_name_H-M   'P 1'
#
loop_
_entity.id
_entity.type
_entity.pdbx_description
1 polymer ?
#
loop_
_entity_poly.entity_id
_entity_poly.type
_entity_poly.pdbx_seq_one_letter_code
_entity_poly.pdbx_strand_id
1 'polypeptide(L)'
;SKISYLEEKKPLGTAGSLNLIKKNKSKNLLVINCDTILNINFDKLLDYHVKQENDFTLVAAFKKIIVPYGICEINKKQNLKNIIEKPTSNNLVVVGAYCFKKNLIKYIPKKKFFDMNDFVKKLILKKYKVGIYPISDLDWQDIGEWPEYYKTISNFQKK
;
A
#
# COMPACT_ATOMS: atom_id res chain seq x y z
N SER A 1 14.12 -20.19 -6.76
CA SER A 1 12.92 -19.95 -5.92
C SER A 1 11.79 -20.89 -6.37
N LYS A 2 10.99 -21.40 -5.43
CA LYS A 2 9.82 -22.24 -5.75
C LYS A 2 8.59 -21.35 -5.86
N ILE A 3 7.95 -21.34 -7.03
CA ILE A 3 6.69 -20.62 -7.25
C ILE A 3 5.52 -21.56 -6.95
N SER A 4 4.48 -21.04 -6.32
CA SER A 4 3.21 -21.73 -6.06
C SER A 4 2.06 -20.77 -6.32
N TYR A 5 0.96 -21.28 -6.87
CA TYR A 5 -0.25 -20.52 -7.15
C TYR A 5 -1.31 -20.86 -6.11
N LEU A 6 -2.10 -19.84 -5.73
CA LEU A 6 -3.28 -19.96 -4.88
C LEU A 6 -4.47 -19.46 -5.69
N GLU A 7 -5.44 -20.31 -5.93
CA GLU A 7 -6.63 -19.99 -6.72
C GLU A 7 -7.78 -19.60 -5.81
N GLU A 8 -8.41 -18.47 -6.09
CA GLU A 8 -9.62 -17.98 -5.45
C GLU A 8 -10.86 -18.41 -6.24
N LYS A 9 -11.82 -19.08 -5.60
CA LYS A 9 -13.11 -19.41 -6.22
C LYS A 9 -13.99 -18.17 -6.48
N LYS A 10 -13.74 -17.09 -5.77
CA LYS A 10 -14.36 -15.78 -5.90
C LYS A 10 -13.41 -14.72 -5.36
N PRO A 11 -13.46 -13.47 -5.84
CA PRO A 11 -12.61 -12.39 -5.35
C PRO A 11 -12.75 -12.21 -3.82
N LEU A 12 -11.64 -12.25 -3.11
CA LEU A 12 -11.57 -12.10 -1.66
C LEU A 12 -10.99 -10.76 -1.20
N GLY A 13 -10.68 -9.86 -2.12
CA GLY A 13 -10.00 -8.59 -1.84
C GLY A 13 -8.50 -8.77 -1.62
N THR A 14 -7.79 -7.67 -1.42
CA THR A 14 -6.31 -7.64 -1.39
C THR A 14 -5.70 -8.35 -0.17
N ALA A 15 -6.47 -8.60 0.89
CA ALA A 15 -6.01 -9.33 2.07
C ALA A 15 -6.68 -10.69 2.25
N GLY A 16 -7.89 -10.90 1.76
CA GLY A 16 -8.67 -12.10 2.04
C GLY A 16 -8.03 -13.39 1.54
N SER A 17 -7.33 -13.35 0.39
CA SER A 17 -6.55 -14.45 -0.20
C SER A 17 -5.40 -14.95 0.69
N LEU A 18 -4.89 -14.10 1.59
CA LEU A 18 -3.81 -14.48 2.50
C LEU A 18 -4.18 -15.65 3.42
N ASN A 19 -5.48 -15.88 3.66
CA ASN A 19 -5.96 -17.07 4.38
C ASN A 19 -5.69 -18.40 3.64
N LEU A 20 -5.42 -18.34 2.33
CA LEU A 20 -5.12 -19.53 1.53
C LEU A 20 -3.65 -19.95 1.65
N ILE A 21 -2.79 -19.10 2.21
CA ILE A 21 -1.37 -19.40 2.39
C ILE A 21 -1.21 -20.60 3.30
N LYS A 22 -0.64 -21.67 2.75
CA LYS A 22 -0.34 -22.90 3.50
C LYS A 22 0.66 -22.63 4.63
N LYS A 23 0.62 -23.45 5.68
CA LYS A 23 1.59 -23.40 6.78
C LYS A 23 3.01 -23.56 6.22
N ASN A 24 3.87 -22.59 6.51
CA ASN A 24 5.31 -22.63 6.25
C ASN A 24 6.04 -22.12 7.51
N LYS A 25 7.36 -22.26 7.55
CA LYS A 25 8.20 -21.88 8.71
C LYS A 25 8.52 -20.38 8.80
N SER A 26 8.09 -19.56 7.82
CA SER A 26 8.38 -18.13 7.81
C SER A 26 7.70 -17.41 8.98
N LYS A 27 8.45 -16.55 9.66
CA LYS A 27 7.93 -15.68 10.73
C LYS A 27 7.24 -14.45 10.15
N ASN A 28 7.81 -13.88 9.09
CA ASN A 28 7.32 -12.69 8.40
C ASN A 28 6.90 -13.03 6.96
N LEU A 29 6.01 -12.23 6.43
CA LEU A 29 5.55 -12.25 5.04
C LEU A 29 5.84 -10.89 4.40
N LEU A 30 6.32 -10.94 3.16
CA LEU A 30 6.33 -9.80 2.25
C LEU A 30 5.16 -10.01 1.28
N VAL A 31 4.30 -9.02 1.17
CA VAL A 31 3.14 -9.02 0.26
C VAL A 31 3.24 -7.79 -0.63
N ILE A 32 3.11 -7.99 -1.94
CA ILE A 32 3.19 -6.92 -2.94
C ILE A 32 2.04 -7.11 -3.91
N ASN A 33 1.37 -6.02 -4.26
CA ASN A 33 0.37 -6.00 -5.32
C ASN A 33 1.03 -6.31 -6.68
N CYS A 34 0.32 -6.98 -7.56
CA CYS A 34 0.86 -7.40 -8.87
C CYS A 34 1.01 -6.25 -9.87
N ASP A 35 0.35 -5.12 -9.62
CA ASP A 35 0.37 -3.88 -10.41
C ASP A 35 1.33 -2.81 -9.86
N THR A 36 2.21 -3.20 -8.95
CA THR A 36 3.18 -2.31 -8.28
C THR A 36 4.61 -2.67 -8.69
N ILE A 37 5.34 -1.69 -9.23
CA ILE A 37 6.78 -1.80 -9.51
C ILE A 37 7.53 -1.01 -8.43
N LEU A 38 8.47 -1.67 -7.76
CA LEU A 38 9.27 -1.09 -6.68
C LEU A 38 10.76 -1.26 -6.95
N ASN A 39 11.50 -0.16 -6.87
CA ASN A 39 12.95 -0.14 -6.95
C ASN A 39 13.56 0.04 -5.55
N ILE A 40 13.30 -0.91 -4.66
CA ILE A 40 13.77 -0.89 -3.28
C ILE A 40 14.55 -2.16 -2.92
N ASN A 41 15.39 -2.06 -1.90
CA ASN A 41 16.03 -3.22 -1.33
C ASN A 41 15.11 -3.87 -0.28
N PHE A 42 14.58 -5.05 -0.59
CA PHE A 42 13.65 -5.78 0.30
C PHE A 42 14.32 -6.31 1.57
N ASP A 43 15.61 -6.58 1.56
CA ASP A 43 16.34 -6.97 2.78
C ASP A 43 16.38 -5.79 3.76
N LYS A 44 16.62 -4.57 3.27
CA LYS A 44 16.54 -3.36 4.10
C LYS A 44 15.15 -3.11 4.67
N LEU A 45 14.08 -3.39 3.90
CA LEU A 45 12.70 -3.33 4.39
C LEU A 45 12.47 -4.34 5.52
N LEU A 46 12.95 -5.57 5.35
CA LEU A 46 12.82 -6.61 6.37
C LEU A 46 13.63 -6.26 7.62
N ASP A 47 14.87 -5.80 7.47
CA ASP A 47 15.70 -5.33 8.56
C ASP A 47 15.04 -4.18 9.34
N TYR A 48 14.45 -3.22 8.62
CA TYR A 48 13.71 -2.13 9.23
C TYR A 48 12.51 -2.64 10.03
N HIS A 49 11.73 -3.55 9.44
CA HIS A 49 10.58 -4.17 10.11
C HIS A 49 10.99 -4.84 11.44
N VAL A 50 12.08 -5.58 11.42
CA VAL A 50 12.60 -6.29 12.61
C VAL A 50 13.20 -5.32 13.62
N LYS A 51 14.06 -4.39 13.19
CA LYS A 51 14.71 -3.40 14.08
C LYS A 51 13.70 -2.48 14.78
N GLN A 52 12.65 -2.10 14.05
CA GLN A 52 11.58 -1.29 14.62
C GLN A 52 10.58 -2.11 15.45
N GLU A 53 10.79 -3.43 15.59
CA GLU A 53 9.87 -4.34 16.31
C GLU A 53 8.41 -4.20 15.84
N ASN A 54 8.19 -3.87 14.57
CA ASN A 54 6.85 -3.72 14.03
C ASN A 54 6.15 -5.09 13.97
N ASP A 55 4.83 -5.09 14.17
CA ASP A 55 3.99 -6.24 13.86
C ASP A 55 3.59 -6.21 12.38
N PHE A 56 3.40 -5.00 11.85
CA PHE A 56 3.05 -4.74 10.46
C PHE A 56 3.81 -3.48 9.97
N THR A 57 4.35 -3.51 8.76
CA THR A 57 5.02 -2.37 8.11
C THR A 57 4.41 -2.16 6.74
N LEU A 58 3.86 -0.96 6.50
CA LEU A 58 3.46 -0.53 5.16
C LEU A 58 4.65 0.15 4.48
N VAL A 59 4.80 -0.07 3.18
CA VAL A 59 5.65 0.79 2.35
C VAL A 59 4.79 1.96 1.86
N ALA A 60 5.29 3.17 2.01
CA ALA A 60 4.61 4.38 1.58
C ALA A 60 5.56 5.33 0.87
N ALA A 61 5.12 5.92 -0.24
CA ALA A 61 5.87 6.91 -1.00
C ALA A 61 5.43 8.33 -0.65
N PHE A 62 6.39 9.26 -0.64
CA PHE A 62 6.08 10.68 -0.59
C PHE A 62 5.56 11.11 -1.96
N LYS A 63 4.32 11.58 -2.04
CA LYS A 63 3.69 12.04 -3.27
C LYS A 63 3.17 13.46 -3.12
N LYS A 64 3.60 14.34 -4.03
CA LYS A 64 3.04 15.68 -4.17
C LYS A 64 1.77 15.60 -5.01
N ILE A 65 0.64 15.96 -4.42
CA ILE A 65 -0.66 16.03 -5.10
C ILE A 65 -0.96 17.49 -5.38
N ILE A 66 -1.21 17.82 -6.64
CA ILE A 66 -1.57 19.16 -7.10
C ILE A 66 -3.03 19.10 -7.53
N VAL A 67 -3.86 19.96 -6.93
CA VAL A 67 -5.22 20.19 -7.43
C VAL A 67 -5.12 21.24 -8.54
N PRO A 68 -5.46 20.93 -9.82
CA PRO A 68 -5.21 21.85 -10.93
C PRO A 68 -6.20 23.02 -11.01
N TYR A 69 -7.01 23.21 -9.97
CA TYR A 69 -8.09 24.20 -9.88
C TYR A 69 -7.97 25.03 -8.61
N GLY A 70 -8.58 26.22 -8.60
CA GLY A 70 -8.82 26.98 -7.39
C GLY A 70 -9.82 26.24 -6.48
N ILE A 71 -9.50 26.08 -5.20
CA ILE A 71 -10.41 25.52 -4.19
C ILE A 71 -11.11 26.66 -3.47
N CYS A 72 -12.45 26.67 -3.50
CA CYS A 72 -13.27 27.61 -2.76
C CYS A 72 -13.57 27.09 -1.35
N GLU A 73 -13.28 27.90 -0.35
CA GLU A 73 -13.75 27.70 1.01
C GLU A 73 -15.01 28.52 1.26
N ILE A 74 -16.07 27.90 1.74
CA ILE A 74 -17.35 28.56 2.04
C ILE A 74 -17.64 28.52 3.56
N ASN A 75 -18.40 29.49 4.04
CA ASN A 75 -18.94 29.49 5.39
C ASN A 75 -20.28 28.72 5.47
N LYS A 76 -20.84 28.57 6.68
CA LYS A 76 -22.13 27.88 6.91
C LYS A 76 -23.32 28.53 6.16
N LYS A 77 -23.19 29.78 5.73
CA LYS A 77 -24.22 30.53 4.95
C LYS A 77 -23.94 30.48 3.45
N GLN A 78 -23.06 29.59 2.98
CA GLN A 78 -22.65 29.44 1.58
C GLN A 78 -21.96 30.67 0.97
N ASN A 79 -21.50 31.62 1.77
CA ASN A 79 -20.71 32.74 1.27
C ASN A 79 -19.26 32.31 1.10
N LEU A 80 -18.62 32.75 0.01
CA LEU A 80 -17.20 32.54 -0.23
C LEU A 80 -16.39 33.18 0.91
N LYS A 81 -15.52 32.37 1.50
CA LYS A 81 -14.59 32.80 2.57
C LYS A 81 -13.17 33.00 2.02
N ASN A 82 -12.73 32.10 1.14
CA ASN A 82 -11.37 32.12 0.59
C ASN A 82 -11.30 31.35 -0.71
N ILE A 83 -10.28 31.64 -1.54
CA ILE A 83 -9.90 30.85 -2.73
C ILE A 83 -8.42 30.52 -2.60
N ILE A 84 -8.08 29.24 -2.72
CA ILE A 84 -6.71 28.76 -2.75
C ILE A 84 -6.41 28.26 -4.15
N GLU A 85 -5.59 29.02 -4.88
CA GLU A 85 -5.26 28.69 -6.28
C GLU A 85 -4.25 27.51 -6.32
N LYS A 86 -4.63 26.46 -7.06
CA LYS A 86 -3.81 25.26 -7.32
C LYS A 86 -3.06 24.74 -6.09
N PRO A 87 -3.78 24.44 -5.00
CA PRO A 87 -3.13 24.02 -3.77
C PRO A 87 -2.35 22.72 -3.97
N THR A 88 -1.24 22.61 -3.27
CA THR A 88 -0.42 21.42 -3.25
C THR A 88 -0.40 20.79 -1.88
N SER A 89 -0.44 19.47 -1.79
CA SER A 89 -0.25 18.73 -0.55
C SER A 89 0.81 17.65 -0.72
N ASN A 90 1.66 17.48 0.29
CA ASN A 90 2.60 16.36 0.35
C ASN A 90 1.99 15.27 1.22
N ASN A 91 1.84 14.07 0.66
CA ASN A 91 1.19 12.96 1.33
C ASN A 91 2.09 11.73 1.31
N LEU A 92 1.99 10.91 2.35
CA LEU A 92 2.47 9.53 2.30
C LEU A 92 1.35 8.67 1.75
N VAL A 93 1.57 8.08 0.57
CA VAL A 93 0.61 7.20 -0.10
C VAL A 93 1.06 5.75 -0.01
N VAL A 94 0.13 4.85 0.28
CA VAL A 94 0.43 3.42 0.36
C VAL A 94 0.69 2.88 -1.06
N VAL A 95 1.79 2.16 -1.23
CA VAL A 95 2.25 1.70 -2.56
C VAL A 95 1.93 0.24 -2.87
N GLY A 96 1.08 -0.40 -2.07
CA GLY A 96 0.71 -1.80 -2.28
C GLY A 96 1.78 -2.82 -1.88
N ALA A 97 2.73 -2.44 -1.02
CA ALA A 97 3.75 -3.35 -0.49
C ALA A 97 3.75 -3.34 1.04
N TYR A 98 3.88 -4.53 1.63
CA TYR A 98 3.69 -4.74 3.07
C TYR A 98 4.62 -5.83 3.59
N CYS A 99 5.19 -5.62 4.78
CA CYS A 99 5.92 -6.63 5.52
C CYS A 99 5.27 -6.83 6.89
N PHE A 100 4.92 -8.06 7.27
CA PHE A 100 4.24 -8.27 8.55
C PHE A 100 4.43 -9.68 9.12
N LYS A 101 4.23 -9.80 10.44
CA LYS A 101 4.27 -11.07 11.15
C LYS A 101 3.14 -11.99 10.66
N LYS A 102 3.49 -13.17 10.17
CA LYS A 102 2.54 -14.14 9.58
C LYS A 102 1.39 -14.52 10.50
N ASN A 103 1.60 -14.54 11.80
CA ASN A 103 0.56 -14.88 12.77
C ASN A 103 -0.63 -13.89 12.78
N LEU A 104 -0.47 -12.71 12.16
CA LEU A 104 -1.55 -11.72 12.03
C LEU A 104 -2.63 -12.15 11.05
N ILE A 105 -2.36 -13.09 10.13
CA ILE A 105 -3.37 -13.63 9.19
C ILE A 105 -4.62 -14.14 9.94
N LYS A 106 -4.48 -14.60 11.18
CA LYS A 106 -5.63 -15.03 12.01
C LYS A 106 -6.72 -13.97 12.18
N TYR A 107 -6.41 -12.69 11.95
CA TYR A 107 -7.37 -11.59 12.05
C TYR A 107 -8.12 -11.31 10.75
N ILE A 108 -7.71 -11.92 9.64
CA ILE A 108 -8.39 -11.82 8.35
C ILE A 108 -9.60 -12.78 8.37
N PRO A 109 -10.82 -12.29 8.05
CA PRO A 109 -12.01 -13.14 8.00
C PRO A 109 -11.86 -14.27 6.96
N LYS A 110 -12.25 -15.47 7.30
CA LYS A 110 -12.22 -16.60 6.35
C LYS A 110 -13.35 -16.48 5.33
N LYS A 111 -13.04 -16.76 4.05
CA LYS A 111 -14.03 -16.85 2.94
C LYS A 111 -14.88 -15.60 2.74
N LYS A 112 -14.38 -14.42 3.15
CA LYS A 112 -15.05 -13.13 3.00
C LYS A 112 -14.11 -12.16 2.28
N PHE A 113 -14.71 -11.24 1.51
CA PHE A 113 -14.00 -10.11 0.95
C PHE A 113 -13.39 -9.27 2.09
N PHE A 114 -12.10 -8.96 1.99
CA PHE A 114 -11.39 -8.16 2.98
C PHE A 114 -10.16 -7.52 2.37
N ASP A 115 -10.08 -6.20 2.45
CA ASP A 115 -8.98 -5.45 1.88
C ASP A 115 -7.85 -5.21 2.87
N MET A 116 -6.65 -4.94 2.31
CA MET A 116 -5.46 -4.69 3.11
C MET A 116 -5.62 -3.46 4.01
N ASN A 117 -6.27 -2.41 3.54
CA ASN A 117 -6.54 -1.23 4.35
C ASN A 117 -7.43 -1.53 5.57
N ASP A 118 -8.44 -2.40 5.41
CA ASP A 118 -9.29 -2.82 6.52
C ASP A 118 -8.54 -3.74 7.48
N PHE A 119 -7.63 -4.55 6.95
CA PHE A 119 -6.74 -5.36 7.77
C PHE A 119 -5.85 -4.46 8.65
N VAL A 120 -5.20 -3.46 8.08
CA VAL A 120 -4.37 -2.49 8.80
C VAL A 120 -5.16 -1.75 9.86
N LYS A 121 -6.35 -1.20 9.52
CA LYS A 121 -7.24 -0.54 10.49
C LYS A 121 -7.58 -1.46 11.66
N LYS A 122 -7.89 -2.72 11.38
CA LYS A 122 -8.20 -3.73 12.40
C LYS A 122 -7.01 -4.00 13.32
N LEU A 123 -5.78 -4.03 12.80
CA LEU A 123 -4.57 -4.21 13.59
C LEU A 123 -4.31 -3.01 14.51
N ILE A 124 -4.48 -1.79 14.00
CA ILE A 124 -4.36 -0.55 14.78
C ILE A 124 -5.36 -0.55 15.95
N LEU A 125 -6.64 -0.89 15.68
CA LEU A 125 -7.66 -1.01 16.72
C LEU A 125 -7.32 -2.05 17.78
N LYS A 126 -6.59 -3.11 17.39
CA LYS A 126 -6.09 -4.15 18.30
C LYS A 126 -4.75 -3.79 18.98
N LYS A 127 -4.29 -2.55 18.81
CA LYS A 127 -3.04 -2.02 19.40
C LYS A 127 -1.77 -2.75 18.95
N TYR A 128 -1.78 -3.37 17.75
CA TYR A 128 -0.56 -3.86 17.13
C TYR A 128 0.30 -2.69 16.64
N LYS A 129 1.63 -2.87 16.69
CA LYS A 129 2.56 -1.85 16.22
C LYS A 129 2.61 -1.86 14.69
N VAL A 130 1.93 -0.88 14.08
CA VAL A 130 1.91 -0.68 12.63
C VAL A 130 2.85 0.47 12.31
N GLY A 131 3.94 0.18 11.57
CA GLY A 131 4.93 1.16 11.13
C GLY A 131 4.86 1.46 9.64
N ILE A 132 5.56 2.52 9.21
CA ILE A 132 5.69 2.93 7.82
C ILE A 132 7.16 2.86 7.42
N TYR A 133 7.45 2.26 6.27
CA TYR A 133 8.75 2.34 5.59
C TYR A 133 8.62 3.35 4.45
N PRO A 134 9.15 4.58 4.64
CA PRO A 134 9.03 5.62 3.63
C PRO A 134 10.00 5.39 2.48
N ILE A 135 9.53 5.63 1.25
CA ILE A 135 10.34 5.60 0.03
C ILE A 135 10.12 6.88 -0.80
N SER A 136 10.99 7.12 -1.77
CA SER A 136 10.78 8.16 -2.77
C SER A 136 9.65 7.78 -3.73
N ASP A 137 8.96 8.76 -4.29
CA ASP A 137 8.02 8.56 -5.40
C ASP A 137 8.72 8.03 -6.67
N LEU A 138 10.03 8.28 -6.82
CA LEU A 138 10.85 7.76 -7.92
C LEU A 138 11.11 6.25 -7.82
N ASP A 139 11.00 5.69 -6.62
CA ASP A 139 11.20 4.26 -6.37
C ASP A 139 9.92 3.43 -6.53
N TRP A 140 8.82 4.08 -6.90
CA TRP A 140 7.52 3.44 -7.04
C TRP A 140 6.81 3.84 -8.33
N GLN A 141 6.22 2.85 -9.02
CA GLN A 141 5.35 3.04 -10.16
C GLN A 141 4.11 2.16 -9.99
N ASP A 142 2.95 2.78 -10.08
CA ASP A 142 1.67 2.12 -10.16
C ASP A 142 1.33 1.90 -11.65
N ILE A 143 1.14 0.63 -12.04
CA ILE A 143 0.78 0.26 -13.43
C ILE A 143 -0.65 -0.28 -13.53
N GLY A 144 -1.45 -0.13 -12.47
CA GLY A 144 -2.86 -0.55 -12.43
C GLY A 144 -3.78 0.29 -13.31
N GLU A 145 -3.38 1.53 -13.65
CA GLU A 145 -4.13 2.42 -14.53
C GLU A 145 -3.47 2.56 -15.91
N TRP A 146 -4.25 2.54 -16.99
CA TRP A 146 -3.75 2.59 -18.36
C TRP A 146 -2.79 3.75 -18.66
N PRO A 147 -3.04 5.00 -18.22
CA PRO A 147 -2.12 6.11 -18.45
C PRO A 147 -0.73 5.88 -17.85
N GLU A 148 -0.66 5.37 -16.62
CA GLU A 148 0.61 5.07 -15.93
C GLU A 148 1.31 3.86 -16.55
N TYR A 149 0.54 2.85 -16.99
CA TYR A 149 1.06 1.70 -17.73
C TYR A 149 1.79 2.12 -19.01
N TYR A 150 1.14 2.93 -19.88
CA TYR A 150 1.77 3.41 -21.13
C TYR A 150 3.00 4.27 -20.87
N LYS A 151 2.95 5.15 -19.87
CA LYS A 151 4.09 5.97 -19.46
C LYS A 151 5.26 5.10 -19.01
N THR A 152 4.98 4.06 -18.25
CA THR A 152 5.99 3.12 -17.75
C THR A 152 6.65 2.36 -18.90
N ILE A 153 5.88 1.79 -19.85
CA ILE A 153 6.43 1.10 -21.03
C ILE A 153 7.31 2.04 -21.85
N SER A 154 6.86 3.28 -22.10
CA SER A 154 7.65 4.25 -22.86
C SER A 154 9.01 4.57 -22.22
N ASN A 155 9.08 4.53 -20.88
CA ASN A 155 10.33 4.73 -20.14
C ASN A 155 11.26 3.51 -20.21
N PHE A 156 10.73 2.29 -20.26
CA PHE A 156 11.53 1.07 -20.45
C PHE A 156 12.09 0.92 -21.86
N GLN A 157 11.38 1.41 -22.90
CA GLN A 157 11.84 1.35 -24.28
C GLN A 157 12.95 2.39 -24.61
N LYS A 158 13.15 3.39 -23.76
CA LYS A 158 14.19 4.43 -23.91
C LYS A 158 15.52 4.10 -23.23
N LYS A 159 15.58 2.98 -22.52
CA LYS A 159 16.80 2.42 -21.91
C LYS A 159 17.35 1.26 -22.72
#